data_1e164f5c055fb7e95adf318f779ccfd0
#
_entry.id   1e164f5c055fb7e95adf318f779ccfd0
#
_cell.length_a   1.000
_cell.length_b   1.000
_cell.length_c   1.000
_cell.angle_alpha   90.00
_cell.angle_beta   90.00
_cell.angle_gamma   90.00
#
_symmetry.space_group_name_H-M   'P 1'
#
loop_
_entity.id
_entity.type
_entity.pdbx_description
1 polymer ?
#
loop_
_entity_poly.entity_id
_entity_poly.type
_entity_poly.pdbx_seq_one_letter_code
_entity_poly.pdbx_strand_id
1 'polypeptide(L)'
;MSENNWQEAIYLIILIVMMLSAVFSRQDLNWRKIIKYLLIWGGIGFVVIALYVYRFEFSDFKTRFASEINPTSPKINAQKQIVLNIAQDGHFYTRLKINNVEVLFMVDTGASDMMLNISDAKKIGIDVNRLVFNRPYQTANGRSFGAIVNLKEVDFAGIKFDNVRASVNDADMGVNLLGMSFLRRFSKYEFFQDRLILTP
;
A
#
# COMPACT_ATOMS: atom_id res chain seq x y z
N MET A 1 33.24 4.51 -23.01
CA MET A 1 32.47 5.11 -24.14
C MET A 1 33.07 4.50 -25.38
N SER A 2 32.30 3.66 -26.09
CA SER A 2 32.75 2.91 -27.26
C SER A 2 32.89 3.86 -28.45
N GLU A 3 33.85 3.59 -29.34
CA GLU A 3 34.13 4.39 -30.54
C GLU A 3 32.90 4.60 -31.45
N ASN A 4 31.91 3.71 -31.38
CA ASN A 4 30.68 3.82 -32.17
C ASN A 4 29.79 5.01 -31.79
N ASN A 5 29.82 5.46 -30.55
CA ASN A 5 28.93 6.55 -30.07
C ASN A 5 29.36 7.92 -30.66
N TRP A 6 30.65 8.10 -31.00
CA TRP A 6 31.14 9.34 -31.61
C TRP A 6 30.70 9.49 -33.05
N GLN A 7 30.66 8.39 -33.80
CA GLN A 7 30.21 8.40 -35.22
C GLN A 7 28.71 8.72 -35.28
N GLU A 8 27.89 8.10 -34.43
CA GLU A 8 26.45 8.40 -34.33
C GLU A 8 26.20 9.86 -33.93
N ALA A 9 26.97 10.39 -32.96
CA ALA A 9 26.87 11.78 -32.54
C ALA A 9 27.23 12.75 -33.70
N ILE A 10 28.26 12.45 -34.48
CA ILE A 10 28.66 13.26 -35.63
C ILE A 10 27.55 13.26 -36.71
N TYR A 11 26.96 12.10 -37.03
CA TYR A 11 25.85 12.01 -37.96
C TYR A 11 24.65 12.83 -37.52
N LEU A 12 24.29 12.76 -36.24
CA LEU A 12 23.18 13.55 -35.67
C LEU A 12 23.48 15.06 -35.73
N ILE A 13 24.69 15.48 -35.46
CA ILE A 13 25.10 16.89 -35.53
C ILE A 13 25.03 17.38 -36.97
N ILE A 14 25.55 16.62 -37.96
CA ILE A 14 25.49 16.96 -39.36
C ILE A 14 24.03 17.08 -39.82
N LEU A 15 23.16 16.14 -39.42
CA LEU A 15 21.75 16.14 -39.76
C LEU A 15 21.04 17.36 -39.16
N ILE A 16 21.33 17.72 -37.91
CA ILE A 16 20.78 18.92 -37.26
C ILE A 16 21.26 20.20 -37.99
N VAL A 17 22.52 20.28 -38.34
CA VAL A 17 23.08 21.45 -39.09
C VAL A 17 22.44 21.57 -40.46
N MET A 18 22.25 20.45 -41.18
CA MET A 18 21.54 20.46 -42.47
C MET A 18 20.06 20.90 -42.33
N MET A 19 19.36 20.40 -41.32
CA MET A 19 17.97 20.82 -41.05
C MET A 19 17.90 22.31 -40.70
N LEU A 20 18.78 22.80 -39.84
CA LEU A 20 18.87 24.22 -39.48
C LEU A 20 19.20 25.09 -40.70
N SER A 21 20.18 24.69 -41.55
CA SER A 21 20.52 25.38 -42.78
C SER A 21 19.33 25.47 -43.75
N ALA A 22 18.56 24.39 -43.90
CA ALA A 22 17.35 24.39 -44.74
C ALA A 22 16.25 25.32 -44.23
N VAL A 23 16.15 25.47 -42.89
CA VAL A 23 15.20 26.39 -42.26
C VAL A 23 15.67 27.84 -42.43
N PHE A 24 16.95 28.14 -42.24
CA PHE A 24 17.51 29.48 -42.36
C PHE A 24 17.60 29.99 -43.84
N SER A 25 17.58 29.08 -44.81
CA SER A 25 17.64 29.42 -46.25
C SER A 25 16.30 29.95 -46.80
N ARG A 26 15.22 29.91 -46.05
CA ARG A 26 13.91 30.44 -46.51
C ARG A 26 13.81 31.92 -46.18
N GLN A 27 13.73 32.77 -47.24
CA GLN A 27 13.68 34.24 -47.13
C GLN A 27 12.35 34.81 -46.55
N ASP A 28 11.29 33.98 -46.42
CA ASP A 28 9.98 34.41 -45.92
C ASP A 28 9.71 33.99 -44.44
N LEU A 29 10.76 33.88 -43.62
CA LEU A 29 10.64 33.42 -42.25
C LEU A 29 10.03 34.52 -41.35
N ASN A 30 8.81 34.31 -40.94
CA ASN A 30 8.18 35.14 -39.92
C ASN A 30 8.71 34.74 -38.53
N TRP A 31 9.79 35.42 -38.08
CA TRP A 31 10.47 35.17 -36.83
C TRP A 31 9.54 35.10 -35.59
N ARG A 32 8.45 35.89 -35.61
CA ARG A 32 7.46 35.87 -34.54
C ARG A 32 6.73 34.50 -34.46
N LYS A 33 6.43 33.91 -35.59
CA LYS A 33 5.81 32.57 -35.64
C LYS A 33 6.79 31.47 -35.19
N ILE A 34 8.05 31.56 -35.60
CA ILE A 34 9.09 30.58 -35.21
C ILE A 34 9.31 30.62 -33.70
N ILE A 35 9.49 31.80 -33.12
CA ILE A 35 9.66 31.96 -31.67
C ILE A 35 8.42 31.42 -30.94
N LYS A 36 7.21 31.71 -31.41
CA LYS A 36 5.98 31.17 -30.82
C LYS A 36 5.96 29.64 -30.81
N TYR A 37 6.31 28.99 -31.93
CA TYR A 37 6.34 27.53 -32.00
C TYR A 37 7.47 26.93 -31.18
N LEU A 38 8.65 27.54 -31.12
CA LEU A 38 9.74 27.13 -30.25
C LEU A 38 9.34 27.18 -28.77
N LEU A 39 8.65 28.23 -28.34
CA LEU A 39 8.15 28.33 -26.97
C LEU A 39 7.09 27.28 -26.66
N ILE A 40 6.18 27.01 -27.60
CA ILE A 40 5.15 25.97 -27.43
C ILE A 40 5.81 24.59 -27.32
N TRP A 41 6.68 24.22 -28.25
CA TRP A 41 7.35 22.93 -28.26
C TRP A 41 8.33 22.77 -27.10
N GLY A 42 9.04 23.84 -26.72
CA GLY A 42 9.88 23.88 -25.51
C GLY A 42 9.06 23.68 -24.25
N GLY A 43 7.89 24.32 -24.17
CA GLY A 43 6.94 24.13 -23.05
C GLY A 43 6.41 22.69 -22.98
N ILE A 44 6.02 22.11 -24.12
CA ILE A 44 5.57 20.71 -24.20
C ILE A 44 6.71 19.77 -23.76
N GLY A 45 7.92 19.95 -24.29
CA GLY A 45 9.09 19.16 -23.91
C GLY A 45 9.41 19.28 -22.41
N PHE A 46 9.34 20.47 -21.84
CA PHE A 46 9.51 20.68 -20.41
C PHE A 46 8.46 19.93 -19.57
N VAL A 47 7.18 19.99 -19.98
CA VAL A 47 6.10 19.26 -19.28
C VAL A 47 6.31 17.74 -19.38
N VAL A 48 6.71 17.22 -20.53
CA VAL A 48 6.99 15.77 -20.70
C VAL A 48 8.17 15.34 -19.83
N ILE A 49 9.25 16.13 -19.80
CA ILE A 49 10.41 15.86 -18.94
C ILE A 49 10.02 15.94 -17.47
N ALA A 50 9.25 16.94 -17.06
CA ALA A 50 8.76 17.07 -15.70
C ALA A 50 7.90 15.87 -15.30
N LEU A 51 6.94 15.46 -16.14
CA LEU A 51 6.13 14.25 -15.91
C LEU A 51 6.99 12.97 -15.84
N TYR A 52 8.03 12.87 -16.64
CA TYR A 52 8.94 11.74 -16.61
C TYR A 52 9.80 11.70 -15.34
N VAL A 53 10.35 12.82 -14.93
CA VAL A 53 11.18 12.95 -13.71
C VAL A 53 10.33 12.70 -12.47
N TYR A 54 9.15 13.32 -12.40
CA TYR A 54 8.25 13.19 -11.23
C TYR A 54 7.34 11.97 -11.27
N ARG A 55 7.43 11.08 -12.27
CA ARG A 55 6.55 9.90 -12.40
C ARG A 55 6.55 8.98 -11.17
N PHE A 56 7.67 8.88 -10.45
CA PHE A 56 7.78 8.06 -9.24
C PHE A 56 7.15 8.76 -8.04
N GLU A 57 7.33 10.06 -7.88
CA GLU A 57 6.68 10.84 -6.82
C GLU A 57 5.15 10.91 -7.02
N PHE A 58 4.69 10.92 -8.28
CA PHE A 58 3.26 10.89 -8.59
C PHE A 58 2.61 9.54 -8.24
N SER A 59 3.35 8.44 -8.32
CA SER A 59 2.88 7.13 -7.85
C SER A 59 2.77 7.11 -6.33
N ASP A 60 3.72 7.71 -5.62
CA ASP A 60 3.71 7.83 -4.16
C ASP A 60 2.61 8.78 -3.68
N PHE A 61 2.36 9.88 -4.41
CA PHE A 61 1.26 10.80 -4.12
C PHE A 61 -0.11 10.11 -4.29
N LYS A 62 -0.34 9.38 -5.39
CA LYS A 62 -1.57 8.58 -5.58
C LYS A 62 -1.73 7.53 -4.49
N THR A 63 -0.63 6.92 -4.06
CA THR A 63 -0.61 5.90 -3.02
C THR A 63 -0.93 6.49 -1.66
N ARG A 64 -0.39 7.66 -1.33
CA ARG A 64 -0.70 8.42 -0.11
C ARG A 64 -2.15 8.90 -0.10
N PHE A 65 -2.62 9.49 -1.19
CA PHE A 65 -4.00 9.97 -1.30
C PHE A 65 -5.03 8.83 -1.21
N ALA A 66 -4.75 7.68 -1.83
CA ALA A 66 -5.60 6.48 -1.71
C ALA A 66 -5.59 5.88 -0.31
N SER A 67 -4.47 6.00 0.45
CA SER A 67 -4.40 5.55 1.84
C SER A 67 -5.10 6.50 2.82
N GLU A 68 -5.16 7.79 2.52
CA GLU A 68 -5.96 8.74 3.30
C GLU A 68 -7.48 8.49 3.14
N ILE A 69 -7.91 8.05 1.95
CA ILE A 69 -9.32 7.70 1.69
C ILE A 69 -9.69 6.32 2.25
N ASN A 70 -8.77 5.36 2.23
CA ASN A 70 -9.02 4.01 2.75
C ASN A 70 -7.75 3.38 3.36
N PRO A 71 -7.36 3.82 4.56
CA PRO A 71 -6.14 3.33 5.23
C PRO A 71 -6.21 1.85 5.62
N THR A 72 -7.41 1.26 5.60
CA THR A 72 -7.64 -0.14 5.99
C THR A 72 -7.38 -1.17 4.89
N SER A 73 -7.12 -0.72 3.65
CA SER A 73 -6.88 -1.63 2.53
C SER A 73 -5.39 -1.99 2.44
N PRO A 74 -5.02 -3.26 2.65
CA PRO A 74 -3.65 -3.71 2.51
C PRO A 74 -3.20 -3.60 1.04
N LYS A 75 -1.94 -3.25 0.81
CA LYS A 75 -1.32 -3.20 -0.51
C LYS A 75 -0.28 -4.30 -0.62
N ILE A 76 -0.22 -4.95 -1.77
CA ILE A 76 0.86 -5.90 -2.08
C ILE A 76 1.88 -5.17 -2.95
N ASN A 77 3.13 -5.16 -2.52
CA ASN A 77 4.24 -4.60 -3.30
C ASN A 77 4.79 -5.62 -4.32
N ALA A 78 5.74 -5.16 -5.15
CA ALA A 78 6.37 -6.02 -6.16
C ALA A 78 7.10 -7.24 -5.58
N GLN A 79 7.51 -7.18 -4.30
CA GLN A 79 8.15 -8.27 -3.56
C GLN A 79 7.15 -9.22 -2.87
N LYS A 80 5.86 -9.11 -3.20
CA LYS A 80 4.75 -9.88 -2.58
C LYS A 80 4.59 -9.67 -1.06
N GLN A 81 5.07 -8.55 -0.55
CA GLN A 81 4.90 -8.16 0.86
C GLN A 81 3.60 -7.36 1.01
N ILE A 82 2.95 -7.53 2.16
CA ILE A 82 1.77 -6.74 2.52
C ILE A 82 2.24 -5.45 3.20
N VAL A 83 1.77 -4.32 2.70
CA VAL A 83 2.08 -2.99 3.25
C VAL A 83 0.79 -2.38 3.79
N LEU A 84 0.80 -2.07 5.08
CA LEU A 84 -0.24 -1.31 5.77
C LEU A 84 0.26 0.09 6.05
N ASN A 85 -0.53 1.12 5.75
CA ASN A 85 -0.19 2.49 6.09
C ASN A 85 -0.77 2.86 7.45
N ILE A 86 -0.08 3.76 8.16
CA ILE A 86 -0.57 4.29 9.44
C ILE A 86 -1.83 5.13 9.20
N ALA A 87 -2.82 4.98 10.07
CA ALA A 87 -4.03 5.81 10.07
C ALA A 87 -3.79 7.13 10.82
N GLN A 88 -4.73 8.06 10.73
CA GLN A 88 -4.62 9.39 11.36
C GLN A 88 -4.50 9.34 12.88
N ASP A 89 -5.01 8.29 13.51
CA ASP A 89 -4.93 8.05 14.95
C ASP A 89 -3.63 7.38 15.41
N GLY A 90 -2.70 7.13 14.48
CA GLY A 90 -1.39 6.53 14.75
C GLY A 90 -1.40 5.00 14.80
N HIS A 91 -2.49 4.34 14.46
CA HIS A 91 -2.61 2.89 14.45
C HIS A 91 -2.60 2.32 13.02
N PHE A 92 -2.28 1.02 12.91
CA PHE A 92 -2.39 0.28 11.66
C PHE A 92 -3.67 -0.52 11.64
N TYR A 93 -4.46 -0.37 10.57
CA TYR A 93 -5.70 -1.11 10.38
C TYR A 93 -5.64 -1.94 9.13
N THR A 94 -6.35 -3.06 9.14
CA THR A 94 -6.47 -3.92 7.96
C THR A 94 -7.79 -4.69 7.98
N ARG A 95 -8.24 -5.11 6.79
CA ARG A 95 -9.37 -6.02 6.64
C ARG A 95 -8.86 -7.41 6.31
N LEU A 96 -9.34 -8.38 7.08
CA LEU A 96 -9.15 -9.81 6.81
C LEU A 96 -10.48 -10.40 6.36
N LYS A 97 -10.43 -11.33 5.42
CA LYS A 97 -11.61 -12.07 4.98
C LYS A 97 -11.65 -13.42 5.69
N ILE A 98 -12.67 -13.62 6.52
CA ILE A 98 -12.88 -14.82 7.29
C ILE A 98 -14.24 -15.39 6.91
N ASN A 99 -14.31 -16.64 6.43
CA ASN A 99 -15.56 -17.25 5.94
C ASN A 99 -16.31 -16.34 4.93
N ASN A 100 -15.59 -15.72 3.99
CA ASN A 100 -16.11 -14.75 3.00
C ASN A 100 -16.65 -13.42 3.57
N VAL A 101 -16.49 -13.16 4.86
CA VAL A 101 -16.88 -11.91 5.53
C VAL A 101 -15.64 -11.07 5.78
N GLU A 102 -15.68 -9.80 5.38
CA GLU A 102 -14.61 -8.85 5.69
C GLU A 102 -14.75 -8.33 7.12
N VAL A 103 -13.70 -8.47 7.90
CA VAL A 103 -13.62 -8.05 9.30
C VAL A 103 -12.45 -7.08 9.46
N LEU A 104 -12.72 -5.95 10.09
CA LEU A 104 -11.72 -4.92 10.39
C LEU A 104 -10.93 -5.30 11.64
N PHE A 105 -9.61 -5.18 11.55
CA PHE A 105 -8.67 -5.38 12.66
C PHE A 105 -7.75 -4.19 12.81
N MET A 106 -7.42 -3.88 14.04
CA MET A 106 -6.30 -3.01 14.41
C MET A 106 -5.10 -3.89 14.75
N VAL A 107 -3.94 -3.59 14.20
CA VAL A 107 -2.69 -4.27 14.56
C VAL A 107 -2.26 -3.80 15.95
N ASP A 108 -2.17 -4.74 16.89
CA ASP A 108 -1.78 -4.47 18.26
C ASP A 108 -0.69 -5.44 18.73
N THR A 109 0.53 -4.95 18.86
CA THR A 109 1.68 -5.73 19.35
C THR A 109 1.61 -6.02 20.83
N GLY A 110 0.78 -5.31 21.59
CA GLY A 110 0.47 -5.57 23.01
C GLY A 110 -0.50 -6.73 23.20
N ALA A 111 -1.30 -7.05 22.20
CA ALA A 111 -2.20 -8.20 22.23
C ALA A 111 -1.45 -9.50 21.91
N SER A 112 -1.56 -10.50 22.80
CA SER A 112 -0.94 -11.82 22.58
C SER A 112 -1.62 -12.61 21.47
N ASP A 113 -2.95 -12.56 21.42
CA ASP A 113 -3.77 -13.36 20.50
C ASP A 113 -4.48 -12.45 19.46
N MET A 114 -4.88 -13.03 18.34
CA MET A 114 -5.90 -12.44 17.47
C MET A 114 -7.22 -12.43 18.21
N MET A 115 -7.87 -11.26 18.35
CA MET A 115 -9.07 -11.10 19.14
C MET A 115 -10.24 -10.58 18.30
N LEU A 116 -11.40 -11.18 18.52
CA LEU A 116 -12.66 -10.86 17.85
C LEU A 116 -13.67 -10.31 18.87
N ASN A 117 -14.42 -9.30 18.46
CA ASN A 117 -15.64 -8.89 19.13
C ASN A 117 -16.74 -9.94 18.93
N ILE A 118 -17.68 -10.03 19.87
CA ILE A 118 -18.85 -10.91 19.78
C ILE A 118 -19.66 -10.66 18.50
N SER A 119 -19.83 -9.38 18.12
CA SER A 119 -20.58 -8.99 16.93
C SER A 119 -19.97 -9.54 15.65
N ASP A 120 -18.66 -9.44 15.49
CA ASP A 120 -17.96 -9.91 14.29
C ASP A 120 -17.78 -11.43 14.31
N ALA A 121 -17.59 -12.04 15.49
CA ALA A 121 -17.63 -13.49 15.65
C ALA A 121 -18.94 -14.10 15.14
N LYS A 122 -20.09 -13.48 15.48
CA LYS A 122 -21.42 -13.88 14.94
C LYS A 122 -21.49 -13.73 13.42
N LYS A 123 -21.02 -12.60 12.85
CA LYS A 123 -21.04 -12.35 11.40
C LYS A 123 -20.26 -13.39 10.61
N ILE A 124 -19.14 -13.89 11.13
CA ILE A 124 -18.32 -14.93 10.50
C ILE A 124 -18.83 -16.36 10.76
N GLY A 125 -19.99 -16.50 11.44
CA GLY A 125 -20.69 -17.78 11.66
C GLY A 125 -20.27 -18.55 12.90
N ILE A 126 -19.62 -17.88 13.90
CA ILE A 126 -19.31 -18.51 15.20
C ILE A 126 -20.57 -18.48 16.08
N ASP A 127 -20.97 -19.64 16.60
CA ASP A 127 -22.05 -19.75 17.58
C ASP A 127 -21.54 -19.31 18.97
N VAL A 128 -21.67 -18.02 19.24
CA VAL A 128 -21.16 -17.40 20.48
C VAL A 128 -21.85 -17.92 21.74
N ASN A 129 -23.07 -18.51 21.64
CA ASN A 129 -23.79 -19.04 22.79
C ASN A 129 -23.17 -20.37 23.30
N ARG A 130 -22.35 -21.02 22.48
CA ARG A 130 -21.61 -22.25 22.86
C ARG A 130 -20.18 -21.98 23.32
N LEU A 131 -19.76 -20.71 23.31
CA LEU A 131 -18.41 -20.36 23.72
C LEU A 131 -18.25 -20.40 25.23
N VAL A 132 -17.09 -20.89 25.69
CA VAL A 132 -16.71 -20.92 27.09
C VAL A 132 -15.63 -19.85 27.30
N PHE A 133 -15.99 -18.73 27.92
CA PHE A 133 -15.12 -17.59 28.18
C PHE A 133 -14.30 -17.86 29.45
N ASN A 134 -13.27 -18.68 29.36
CA ASN A 134 -12.46 -19.12 30.49
C ASN A 134 -10.99 -18.68 30.43
N ARG A 135 -10.57 -18.02 29.32
CA ARG A 135 -9.20 -17.51 29.18
C ARG A 135 -9.11 -16.07 29.66
N PRO A 136 -8.39 -15.80 30.77
CA PRO A 136 -8.26 -14.45 31.25
C PRO A 136 -7.30 -13.62 30.38
N TYR A 137 -7.65 -12.35 30.14
CA TYR A 137 -6.82 -11.35 29.53
C TYR A 137 -6.72 -10.13 30.43
N GLN A 138 -5.54 -9.54 30.49
CA GLN A 138 -5.33 -8.23 31.08
C GLN A 138 -5.33 -7.20 29.98
N THR A 139 -6.24 -6.25 30.02
CA THR A 139 -6.39 -5.18 29.05
C THR A 139 -6.17 -3.82 29.72
N ALA A 140 -6.00 -2.75 28.91
CA ALA A 140 -5.93 -1.39 29.43
C ALA A 140 -7.17 -0.99 30.25
N ASN A 141 -8.34 -1.56 29.92
CA ASN A 141 -9.62 -1.30 30.58
C ASN A 141 -9.91 -2.26 31.75
N GLY A 142 -8.94 -3.12 32.13
CA GLY A 142 -9.10 -4.09 33.19
C GLY A 142 -9.06 -5.54 32.70
N ARG A 143 -9.62 -6.44 33.52
CA ARG A 143 -9.69 -7.86 33.21
C ARG A 143 -10.87 -8.16 32.30
N SER A 144 -10.64 -9.01 31.29
CA SER A 144 -11.68 -9.59 30.45
C SER A 144 -11.43 -11.09 30.29
N PHE A 145 -12.43 -11.80 29.78
CA PHE A 145 -12.30 -13.21 29.45
C PHE A 145 -12.55 -13.45 27.98
N GLY A 146 -11.81 -14.40 27.43
CA GLY A 146 -11.98 -14.81 26.04
C GLY A 146 -12.27 -16.29 25.91
N ALA A 147 -12.94 -16.62 24.82
CA ALA A 147 -13.18 -17.98 24.38
C ALA A 147 -12.31 -18.28 23.17
N ILE A 148 -11.49 -19.34 23.26
CA ILE A 148 -10.63 -19.76 22.14
C ILE A 148 -11.48 -20.34 21.03
N VAL A 149 -11.21 -19.90 19.82
CA VAL A 149 -11.82 -20.40 18.58
C VAL A 149 -10.73 -20.70 17.56
N ASN A 150 -11.01 -21.61 16.63
CA ASN A 150 -10.13 -21.89 15.51
C ASN A 150 -10.82 -21.51 14.20
N LEU A 151 -10.25 -20.55 13.51
CA LEU A 151 -10.71 -20.08 12.20
C LEU A 151 -10.09 -20.98 11.14
N LYS A 152 -10.94 -21.64 10.34
CA LYS A 152 -10.48 -22.61 9.34
C LYS A 152 -9.56 -21.96 8.31
N GLU A 153 -9.97 -20.83 7.76
CA GLU A 153 -9.24 -20.06 6.77
C GLU A 153 -9.39 -18.58 7.05
N VAL A 154 -8.29 -17.84 6.98
CA VAL A 154 -8.22 -16.39 7.02
C VAL A 154 -7.49 -15.95 5.76
N ASP A 155 -8.13 -15.16 4.92
CA ASP A 155 -7.51 -14.53 3.76
C ASP A 155 -7.06 -13.12 4.11
N PHE A 156 -5.78 -12.87 3.93
CA PHE A 156 -5.19 -11.56 4.10
C PHE A 156 -4.56 -11.10 2.78
N ALA A 157 -5.26 -10.22 2.08
CA ALA A 157 -4.80 -9.67 0.79
C ALA A 157 -4.48 -10.77 -0.25
N GLY A 158 -5.27 -11.86 -0.29
CA GLY A 158 -5.07 -13.00 -1.19
C GLY A 158 -4.10 -14.06 -0.66
N ILE A 159 -3.48 -13.86 0.50
CA ILE A 159 -2.67 -14.87 1.18
C ILE A 159 -3.54 -15.61 2.20
N LYS A 160 -3.66 -16.91 2.04
CA LYS A 160 -4.49 -17.77 2.88
C LYS A 160 -3.69 -18.35 4.04
N PHE A 161 -4.28 -18.23 5.22
CA PHE A 161 -3.75 -18.80 6.46
C PHE A 161 -4.75 -19.79 7.01
N ASP A 162 -4.35 -21.06 7.13
CA ASP A 162 -5.18 -22.11 7.66
C ASP A 162 -5.05 -22.25 9.17
N ASN A 163 -6.12 -22.72 9.82
CA ASN A 163 -6.14 -23.05 11.24
C ASN A 163 -5.63 -21.92 12.12
N VAL A 164 -6.20 -20.72 11.92
CA VAL A 164 -5.82 -19.54 12.68
C VAL A 164 -6.50 -19.56 14.03
N ARG A 165 -5.71 -19.67 15.10
CA ARG A 165 -6.20 -19.55 16.47
C ARG A 165 -6.53 -18.09 16.76
N ALA A 166 -7.74 -17.85 17.27
CA ALA A 166 -8.23 -16.55 17.72
C ALA A 166 -8.96 -16.69 19.06
N SER A 167 -9.29 -15.59 19.68
CA SER A 167 -10.10 -15.51 20.86
C SER A 167 -11.28 -14.57 20.65
N VAL A 168 -12.47 -14.97 21.01
CA VAL A 168 -13.62 -14.06 21.10
C VAL A 168 -13.64 -13.47 22.50
N ASN A 169 -13.63 -12.14 22.62
CA ASN A 169 -13.63 -11.45 23.91
C ASN A 169 -15.06 -11.24 24.40
N ASP A 170 -15.30 -11.41 25.71
CA ASP A 170 -16.59 -11.14 26.35
C ASP A 170 -16.87 -9.63 26.51
N ALA A 171 -15.81 -8.80 26.59
CA ALA A 171 -15.93 -7.36 26.65
C ALA A 171 -15.94 -6.75 25.22
N ASP A 172 -16.69 -5.66 25.07
CA ASP A 172 -16.65 -4.86 23.83
C ASP A 172 -15.32 -4.10 23.76
N MET A 173 -14.56 -4.40 22.70
CA MET A 173 -13.25 -3.78 22.47
C MET A 173 -13.33 -2.62 21.45
N GLY A 174 -14.51 -2.33 20.89
CA GLY A 174 -14.69 -1.34 19.83
C GLY A 174 -14.13 -1.79 18.47
N VAL A 175 -12.99 -2.47 18.42
CA VAL A 175 -12.33 -3.00 17.23
C VAL A 175 -11.72 -4.38 17.51
N ASN A 176 -11.62 -5.24 16.49
CA ASN A 176 -10.91 -6.50 16.61
C ASN A 176 -9.40 -6.26 16.61
N LEU A 177 -8.62 -7.09 17.32
CA LEU A 177 -7.18 -6.93 17.43
C LEU A 177 -6.44 -8.02 16.66
N LEU A 178 -5.46 -7.60 15.88
CA LEU A 178 -4.53 -8.48 15.18
C LEU A 178 -3.25 -8.56 16.02
N GLY A 179 -3.23 -9.51 16.96
CA GLY A 179 -2.15 -9.65 17.91
C GLY A 179 -0.96 -10.47 17.42
N MET A 180 0.01 -10.64 18.30
CA MET A 180 1.29 -11.28 18.01
C MET A 180 1.17 -12.74 17.54
N SER A 181 0.13 -13.48 17.97
CA SER A 181 -0.09 -14.87 17.51
C SER A 181 -0.32 -14.95 16.00
N PHE A 182 -0.89 -13.91 15.38
CA PHE A 182 -1.09 -13.83 13.95
C PHE A 182 0.14 -13.23 13.24
N LEU A 183 0.73 -12.15 13.77
CA LEU A 183 1.89 -11.49 13.17
C LEU A 183 3.10 -12.42 13.04
N ARG A 184 3.29 -13.34 13.98
CA ARG A 184 4.35 -14.37 13.94
C ARG A 184 4.18 -15.43 12.86
N ARG A 185 3.08 -15.44 12.12
CA ARG A 185 2.90 -16.30 10.94
C ARG A 185 3.62 -15.78 9.71
N PHE A 186 4.02 -14.52 9.73
CA PHE A 186 4.88 -13.93 8.72
C PHE A 186 6.35 -14.23 9.01
N SER A 187 7.13 -14.42 7.97
CA SER A 187 8.59 -14.62 8.11
C SER A 187 9.28 -13.40 8.68
N LYS A 188 8.70 -12.20 8.41
CA LYS A 188 9.20 -10.93 8.90
C LYS A 188 8.08 -9.90 9.00
N TYR A 189 8.13 -9.06 10.03
CA TYR A 189 7.29 -7.86 10.18
C TYR A 189 8.16 -6.68 10.62
N GLU A 190 8.00 -5.54 9.91
CA GLU A 190 8.82 -4.34 10.08
C GLU A 190 7.94 -3.12 10.27
N PHE A 191 8.09 -2.45 11.41
CA PHE A 191 7.38 -1.22 11.71
C PHE A 191 8.25 -0.02 11.33
N PHE A 192 7.70 0.86 10.49
CA PHE A 192 8.23 2.17 10.15
C PHE A 192 7.31 3.25 10.72
N GLN A 193 7.72 4.50 10.66
CA GLN A 193 6.91 5.61 11.17
C GLN A 193 5.55 5.75 10.47
N ASP A 194 5.49 5.43 9.17
CA ASP A 194 4.33 5.63 8.31
C ASP A 194 3.69 4.33 7.80
N ARG A 195 4.34 3.18 8.01
CA ARG A 195 3.91 1.90 7.44
C ARG A 195 4.39 0.69 8.22
N LEU A 196 3.63 -0.40 8.11
CA LEU A 196 4.00 -1.74 8.55
C LEU A 196 4.15 -2.62 7.32
N ILE A 197 5.27 -3.33 7.20
CA ILE A 197 5.56 -4.28 6.13
C ILE A 197 5.56 -5.69 6.71
N LEU A 198 4.74 -6.58 6.11
CA LEU A 198 4.62 -7.98 6.47
C LEU A 198 5.13 -8.83 5.30
N THR A 199 6.13 -9.66 5.54
CA THR A 199 6.69 -10.59 4.55
C THR A 199 6.17 -11.99 4.85
N PRO A 200 5.48 -12.65 3.90
CA PRO A 200 4.94 -14.01 4.05
C PRO A 200 5.98 -15.08 4.31
#